data_47cc62834dff10f274f9dc8fd5be2785
#
_entry.id   47cc62834dff10f274f9dc8fd5be2785
#
_cell.length_a   1.000
_cell.length_b   1.000
_cell.length_c   1.000
_cell.angle_alpha   90.00
_cell.angle_beta   90.00
_cell.angle_gamma   90.00
#
_symmetry.space_group_name_H-M   'P 1'
#
loop_
_entity.id
_entity.type
_entity.pdbx_description
1 polymer ?
#
loop_
_entity_poly.entity_id
_entity_poly.type
_entity_poly.pdbx_seq_one_letter_code
_entity_poly.pdbx_strand_id
1 'polypeptide(L)'
;MRVSRVFPPLSFFDRFFATFRDDRLRGTLVSFPKSGRAWVRVMLDRLHLSIRYTHDGSDHKLGAHFQSLDSCGLDPRDQPLVFLHRDPRDTAVSGFFQKSLRIDQGYEGDLSHFIRDPHHGIEKVLVFNLAWIEHCSRSDNTHRTLSYEALRANTADGLSALVATYMPSRPISRRRICREVDRASFERMQQQEKQGVFARRY
;
A
#
# COMPACT_ATOMS: atom_id res chain seq x y z
N MET A 1 -30.28 -25.64 3.02
CA MET A 1 -29.95 -25.43 1.58
C MET A 1 -28.58 -24.80 1.49
N ARG A 2 -27.53 -25.54 1.06
CA ARG A 2 -26.19 -25.00 0.81
C ARG A 2 -26.16 -24.43 -0.60
N VAL A 3 -25.99 -23.11 -0.72
CA VAL A 3 -25.77 -22.47 -2.02
C VAL A 3 -24.30 -22.64 -2.36
N SER A 4 -24.02 -23.57 -3.28
CA SER A 4 -22.68 -23.75 -3.86
C SER A 4 -22.38 -22.54 -4.75
N ARG A 5 -21.43 -21.69 -4.34
CA ARG A 5 -20.88 -20.64 -5.20
C ARG A 5 -20.03 -21.32 -6.28
N VAL A 6 -20.56 -21.43 -7.47
CA VAL A 6 -19.81 -21.81 -8.66
C VAL A 6 -18.97 -20.59 -9.08
N PHE A 7 -17.67 -20.68 -8.91
CA PHE A 7 -16.74 -19.70 -9.47
C PHE A 7 -16.65 -19.90 -10.99
N PRO A 8 -16.73 -18.85 -11.80
CA PRO A 8 -16.50 -18.98 -13.24
C PRO A 8 -15.06 -19.44 -13.48
N PRO A 9 -14.81 -20.26 -14.51
CA PRO A 9 -13.47 -20.74 -14.85
C PRO A 9 -12.57 -19.54 -15.17
N LEU A 10 -11.33 -19.55 -14.63
CA LEU A 10 -10.29 -18.59 -14.95
C LEU A 10 -10.12 -18.51 -16.47
N SER A 11 -10.07 -17.29 -17.03
CA SER A 11 -9.84 -17.10 -18.45
C SER A 11 -8.49 -17.71 -18.87
N PHE A 12 -8.37 -18.10 -20.14
CA PHE A 12 -7.11 -18.62 -20.72
C PHE A 12 -5.91 -17.72 -20.41
N PHE A 13 -6.11 -16.40 -20.37
CA PHE A 13 -5.10 -15.41 -19.98
C PHE A 13 -4.70 -15.52 -18.51
N ASP A 14 -5.64 -15.79 -17.60
CA ASP A 14 -5.34 -15.97 -16.18
C ASP A 14 -4.51 -17.24 -15.93
N ARG A 15 -4.73 -18.31 -16.70
CA ARG A 15 -3.93 -19.55 -16.67
C ARG A 15 -2.52 -19.34 -17.24
N PHE A 16 -2.38 -18.58 -18.33
CA PHE A 16 -1.07 -18.33 -18.95
C PHE A 16 -0.18 -17.46 -18.05
N PHE A 17 -0.74 -16.50 -17.31
CA PHE A 17 0.01 -15.69 -16.36
C PHE A 17 0.27 -16.39 -15.02
N ALA A 18 -0.52 -17.38 -14.62
CA ALA A 18 -0.27 -18.18 -13.42
C ALA A 18 1.01 -19.02 -13.52
N THR A 19 1.44 -19.38 -14.74
CA THR A 19 2.61 -20.25 -14.97
C THR A 19 3.96 -19.54 -14.78
N PHE A 20 3.99 -18.20 -14.66
CA PHE A 20 5.21 -17.40 -14.47
C PHE A 20 5.22 -16.57 -13.19
N ARG A 21 4.35 -16.86 -12.25
CA ARG A 21 4.36 -16.19 -10.95
C ARG A 21 5.50 -16.77 -10.13
N ASP A 22 6.54 -15.99 -9.93
CA ASP A 22 7.53 -16.27 -8.89
C ASP A 22 6.86 -15.94 -7.56
N ASP A 23 6.25 -16.95 -6.93
CA ASP A 23 5.47 -16.82 -5.69
C ASP A 23 6.34 -16.53 -4.45
N ARG A 24 7.65 -16.38 -4.63
CA ARG A 24 8.55 -16.00 -3.54
C ARG A 24 8.26 -14.56 -3.12
N LEU A 25 7.95 -14.41 -1.86
CA LEU A 25 7.81 -13.10 -1.24
C LEU A 25 9.15 -12.33 -1.35
N ARG A 26 9.10 -11.13 -1.96
CA ARG A 26 10.29 -10.33 -2.28
C ARG A 26 10.59 -9.24 -1.25
N GLY A 27 9.68 -8.99 -0.34
CA GLY A 27 9.82 -7.98 0.69
C GLY A 27 8.49 -7.50 1.24
N THR A 28 8.56 -6.48 2.07
CA THR A 28 7.40 -5.91 2.75
C THR A 28 7.27 -4.43 2.44
N LEU A 29 6.05 -3.98 2.17
CA LEU A 29 5.69 -2.58 2.09
C LEU A 29 4.74 -2.24 3.23
N VAL A 30 5.22 -1.37 4.11
CA VAL A 30 4.47 -0.84 5.24
C VAL A 30 3.94 0.54 4.91
N SER A 31 2.76 0.88 5.34
CA SER A 31 2.19 2.22 5.19
C SER A 31 1.09 2.46 6.20
N PHE A 32 0.88 3.72 6.58
CA PHE A 32 -0.40 4.06 7.19
C PHE A 32 -1.55 3.90 6.17
N PRO A 33 -2.78 3.58 6.59
CA PRO A 33 -3.94 3.60 5.70
C PRO A 33 -4.05 4.93 4.96
N LYS A 34 -4.42 4.90 3.66
CA LYS A 34 -4.57 6.08 2.79
C LYS A 34 -3.27 6.76 2.33
N SER A 35 -2.11 6.15 2.55
CA SER A 35 -0.81 6.64 2.05
C SER A 35 -0.52 6.27 0.58
N GLY A 36 -1.50 5.77 -0.18
CA GLY A 36 -1.30 5.45 -1.61
C GLY A 36 -0.88 4.00 -1.89
N ARG A 37 -0.90 3.11 -0.89
CA ARG A 37 -0.50 1.71 -1.02
C ARG A 37 -1.18 0.97 -2.17
N ALA A 38 -2.48 1.18 -2.38
CA ALA A 38 -3.23 0.52 -3.44
C ALA A 38 -2.65 0.82 -4.84
N TRP A 39 -2.23 2.07 -5.07
CA TRP A 39 -1.58 2.48 -6.32
C TRP A 39 -0.23 1.79 -6.53
N VAL A 40 0.62 1.78 -5.51
CA VAL A 40 1.92 1.08 -5.53
C VAL A 40 1.71 -0.41 -5.78
N ARG A 41 0.75 -1.03 -5.08
CA ARG A 41 0.40 -2.43 -5.24
C ARG A 41 0.02 -2.78 -6.68
N VAL A 42 -0.84 -1.98 -7.32
CA VAL A 42 -1.23 -2.19 -8.71
C VAL A 42 -0.01 -2.20 -9.63
N MET A 43 0.95 -1.27 -9.46
CA MET A 43 2.16 -1.23 -10.27
C MET A 43 3.06 -2.44 -10.05
N LEU A 44 3.28 -2.84 -8.79
CA LEU A 44 4.15 -3.98 -8.45
C LEU A 44 3.53 -5.32 -8.87
N ASP A 45 2.21 -5.50 -8.70
CA ASP A 45 1.49 -6.70 -9.15
C ASP A 45 1.58 -6.87 -10.68
N ARG A 46 1.54 -5.78 -11.44
CA ARG A 46 1.70 -5.79 -12.90
C ARG A 46 3.13 -6.12 -13.34
N LEU A 47 4.09 -5.86 -12.48
CA LEU A 47 5.48 -6.28 -12.66
C LEU A 47 5.73 -7.72 -12.17
N HIS A 48 4.69 -8.39 -11.66
CA HIS A 48 4.75 -9.74 -11.09
C HIS A 48 5.68 -9.85 -9.87
N LEU A 49 5.70 -8.80 -9.03
CA LEU A 49 6.39 -8.85 -7.75
C LEU A 49 5.41 -9.26 -6.65
N SER A 50 5.73 -10.34 -5.95
CA SER A 50 5.00 -10.78 -4.77
C SER A 50 5.55 -10.03 -3.55
N ILE A 51 4.77 -9.07 -3.01
CA ILE A 51 5.14 -8.21 -1.88
C ILE A 51 4.10 -8.38 -0.77
N ARG A 52 4.55 -8.44 0.48
CA ARG A 52 3.67 -8.32 1.64
C ARG A 52 3.28 -6.87 1.84
N TYR A 53 1.99 -6.61 1.96
CA TYR A 53 1.46 -5.27 2.23
C TYR A 53 0.82 -5.24 3.60
N THR A 54 1.22 -4.30 4.45
CA THR A 54 0.72 -4.23 5.81
C THR A 54 0.50 -2.80 6.30
N HIS A 55 -0.36 -2.68 7.30
CA HIS A 55 -0.58 -1.50 8.13
C HIS A 55 -0.24 -1.79 9.60
N ASP A 56 0.57 -2.83 9.84
CA ASP A 56 0.88 -3.26 11.20
C ASP A 56 1.42 -2.11 12.04
N GLY A 57 0.97 -2.03 13.26
CA GLY A 57 1.26 -0.94 14.19
C GLY A 57 0.37 0.29 14.03
N SER A 58 -0.51 0.37 13.02
CA SER A 58 -1.40 1.53 12.88
C SER A 58 -2.67 1.44 13.73
N ASP A 59 -3.09 0.24 14.12
CA ASP A 59 -4.35 -0.06 14.83
C ASP A 59 -5.58 0.68 14.30
N HIS A 60 -5.54 1.02 13.02
CA HIS A 60 -6.53 1.89 12.38
C HIS A 60 -7.96 1.36 12.44
N LYS A 61 -8.11 0.04 12.53
CA LYS A 61 -9.43 -0.61 12.61
C LYS A 61 -10.07 -0.42 13.98
N LEU A 62 -9.27 -0.43 15.02
CA LEU A 62 -9.72 -0.35 16.41
C LEU A 62 -9.72 1.08 16.94
N GLY A 63 -9.22 2.06 16.18
CA GLY A 63 -9.06 3.43 16.66
C GLY A 63 -8.04 3.59 17.79
N ALA A 64 -7.28 2.57 18.12
CA ALA A 64 -6.28 2.63 19.17
C ALA A 64 -5.10 3.54 18.79
N HIS A 65 -4.41 4.09 19.78
CA HIS A 65 -3.15 4.79 19.55
C HIS A 65 -2.09 3.84 18.98
N PHE A 66 -1.16 4.38 18.22
CA PHE A 66 0.04 3.64 17.84
C PHE A 66 0.84 3.27 19.09
N GLN A 67 1.09 1.98 19.29
CA GLN A 67 1.73 1.50 20.51
C GLN A 67 3.25 1.45 20.36
N SER A 68 3.77 0.65 19.47
CA SER A 68 5.19 0.60 19.13
C SER A 68 5.44 -0.28 17.90
N LEU A 69 6.65 -0.20 17.35
CA LEU A 69 7.06 -1.10 16.27
C LEU A 69 7.30 -2.54 16.75
N ASP A 70 7.54 -2.74 18.02
CA ASP A 70 7.77 -4.07 18.59
C ASP A 70 6.54 -4.97 18.49
N SER A 71 5.34 -4.37 18.43
CA SER A 71 4.09 -5.08 18.24
C SER A 71 3.76 -5.45 16.77
N CYS A 72 4.58 -5.03 15.82
CA CYS A 72 4.26 -5.17 14.40
C CYS A 72 4.43 -6.59 13.83
N GLY A 73 4.95 -7.55 14.58
CA GLY A 73 5.11 -8.93 14.11
C GLY A 73 5.95 -9.07 12.82
N LEU A 74 6.66 -8.02 12.44
CA LEU A 74 7.59 -8.01 11.31
C LEU A 74 8.98 -8.32 11.85
N ASP A 75 9.65 -9.32 11.29
CA ASP A 75 11.08 -9.44 11.47
C ASP A 75 11.78 -8.60 10.38
N PRO A 76 12.35 -7.45 10.75
CA PRO A 76 12.96 -6.56 9.76
C PRO A 76 14.25 -7.13 9.16
N ARG A 77 14.79 -8.22 9.72
CA ARG A 77 16.08 -8.80 9.31
C ARG A 77 15.97 -9.71 8.10
N ASP A 78 14.76 -10.24 7.82
CA ASP A 78 14.61 -11.33 6.85
C ASP A 78 14.25 -10.88 5.44
N GLN A 79 13.85 -9.61 5.23
CA GLN A 79 13.34 -9.16 3.94
C GLN A 79 13.59 -7.66 3.72
N PRO A 80 13.81 -7.21 2.45
CA PRO A 80 13.78 -5.79 2.16
C PRO A 80 12.44 -5.17 2.56
N LEU A 81 12.50 -4.05 3.28
CA LEU A 81 11.30 -3.33 3.74
C LEU A 81 11.28 -1.92 3.16
N VAL A 82 10.13 -1.51 2.66
CA VAL A 82 9.87 -0.13 2.26
C VAL A 82 8.72 0.43 3.08
N PHE A 83 8.97 1.56 3.72
CA PHE A 83 7.95 2.34 4.39
C PHE A 83 7.44 3.45 3.46
N LEU A 84 6.20 3.31 3.01
CA LEU A 84 5.50 4.32 2.20
C LEU A 84 4.74 5.26 3.11
N HIS A 85 5.15 6.52 3.15
CA HIS A 85 4.47 7.59 3.87
C HIS A 85 3.86 8.62 2.92
N ARG A 86 2.94 9.41 3.43
CA ARG A 86 2.27 10.50 2.75
C ARG A 86 2.11 11.68 3.71
N ASP A 87 1.93 12.88 3.19
CA ASP A 87 1.57 14.05 4.01
C ASP A 87 0.46 13.68 5.00
N PRO A 88 0.69 13.83 6.31
CA PRO A 88 -0.29 13.45 7.34
C PRO A 88 -1.62 14.17 7.20
N ARG A 89 -1.62 15.41 6.70
CA ARG A 89 -2.83 16.21 6.45
C ARG A 89 -3.70 15.55 5.39
N ASP A 90 -3.10 15.19 4.26
CA ASP A 90 -3.78 14.50 3.17
C ASP A 90 -4.26 13.10 3.58
N THR A 91 -3.45 12.42 4.38
CA THR A 91 -3.77 11.09 4.90
C THR A 91 -4.97 11.15 5.83
N ALA A 92 -5.00 12.11 6.77
CA ALA A 92 -6.12 12.31 7.70
C ALA A 92 -7.41 12.68 6.96
N VAL A 93 -7.36 13.64 6.03
CA VAL A 93 -8.53 14.03 5.20
C VAL A 93 -9.05 12.83 4.40
N SER A 94 -8.17 12.07 3.76
CA SER A 94 -8.57 10.87 3.02
C SER A 94 -9.15 9.78 3.93
N GLY A 95 -8.65 9.68 5.17
CA GLY A 95 -9.18 8.79 6.21
C GLY A 95 -10.58 9.17 6.64
N PHE A 96 -10.83 10.47 6.84
CA PHE A 96 -12.15 11.00 7.16
C PHE A 96 -13.19 10.59 6.11
N PHE A 97 -12.96 10.92 4.85
CA PHE A 97 -13.89 10.56 3.78
C PHE A 97 -14.14 9.05 3.69
N GLN A 98 -13.13 8.22 3.91
CA GLN A 98 -13.32 6.78 3.92
C GLN A 98 -14.23 6.32 5.05
N LYS A 99 -14.03 6.84 6.27
CA LYS A 99 -14.81 6.44 7.46
C LYS A 99 -16.21 6.99 7.43
N SER A 100 -16.40 8.23 6.96
CA SER A 100 -17.74 8.86 6.87
C SER A 100 -18.62 8.21 5.80
N LEU A 101 -18.04 7.60 4.74
CA LEU A 101 -18.80 6.98 3.66
C LEU A 101 -19.06 5.47 3.88
N ARG A 102 -18.43 4.84 4.87
CA ARG A 102 -18.63 3.41 5.16
C ARG A 102 -19.64 3.23 6.28
N ILE A 103 -20.74 2.54 5.97
CA ILE A 103 -21.85 2.27 6.89
C ILE A 103 -21.37 1.48 8.13
N ASP A 104 -20.42 0.57 7.97
CA ASP A 104 -19.95 -0.30 9.06
C ASP A 104 -18.94 0.33 10.02
N GLN A 105 -18.41 1.51 9.69
CA GLN A 105 -17.38 2.22 10.46
C GLN A 105 -17.64 3.71 10.49
N GLY A 106 -18.91 4.13 10.40
CA GLY A 106 -19.32 5.52 10.31
C GLY A 106 -18.67 6.40 11.38
N TYR A 107 -18.02 7.47 10.95
CA TYR A 107 -17.57 8.52 11.86
C TYR A 107 -18.63 9.62 11.89
N GLU A 108 -19.17 9.86 13.06
CA GLU A 108 -20.31 10.79 13.25
C GLU A 108 -19.90 12.27 13.43
N GLY A 109 -18.61 12.57 13.49
CA GLY A 109 -18.07 13.92 13.63
C GLY A 109 -17.80 14.62 12.30
N ASP A 110 -17.56 15.92 12.34
CA ASP A 110 -17.06 16.67 11.19
C ASP A 110 -15.55 16.46 10.95
N LEU A 111 -15.03 16.99 9.83
CA LEU A 111 -13.62 16.90 9.49
C LEU A 111 -12.71 17.54 10.55
N SER A 112 -13.14 18.64 11.17
CA SER A 112 -12.36 19.35 12.20
C SER A 112 -12.19 18.51 13.45
N HIS A 113 -13.24 17.81 13.88
CA HIS A 113 -13.18 16.87 14.98
C HIS A 113 -12.33 15.66 14.63
N PHE A 114 -12.51 15.09 13.44
CA PHE A 114 -11.71 13.95 12.98
C PHE A 114 -10.21 14.23 12.98
N ILE A 115 -9.79 15.40 12.48
CA ILE A 115 -8.37 15.76 12.44
C ILE A 115 -7.74 15.82 13.83
N ARG A 116 -8.51 16.25 14.84
CA ARG A 116 -8.07 16.36 16.24
C ARG A 116 -8.29 15.12 17.07
N ASP A 117 -9.00 14.14 16.52
CA ASP A 117 -9.31 12.90 17.24
C ASP A 117 -8.03 12.08 17.47
N PRO A 118 -7.69 11.74 18.74
CA PRO A 118 -6.46 11.02 19.04
C PRO A 118 -6.43 9.59 18.50
N HIS A 119 -7.60 9.00 18.17
CA HIS A 119 -7.73 7.64 17.66
C HIS A 119 -7.72 7.56 16.12
N HIS A 120 -8.06 8.67 15.44
CA HIS A 120 -8.26 8.68 14.00
C HIS A 120 -7.45 9.75 13.27
N GLY A 121 -7.11 10.84 13.99
CA GLY A 121 -6.66 12.08 13.42
C GLY A 121 -5.18 12.13 13.05
N ILE A 122 -4.73 13.36 12.84
CA ILE A 122 -3.39 13.64 12.29
C ILE A 122 -2.27 13.23 13.23
N GLU A 123 -2.46 13.34 14.54
CA GLU A 123 -1.45 12.97 15.55
C GLU A 123 -1.06 11.49 15.42
N LYS A 124 -2.04 10.61 15.29
CA LYS A 124 -1.81 9.19 15.09
C LYS A 124 -0.99 8.90 13.82
N VAL A 125 -1.31 9.59 12.72
CA VAL A 125 -0.55 9.46 11.46
C VAL A 125 0.89 9.93 11.64
N LEU A 126 1.09 11.07 12.33
CA LEU A 126 2.41 11.62 12.59
C LEU A 126 3.28 10.67 13.41
N VAL A 127 2.75 10.19 14.55
CA VAL A 127 3.49 9.28 15.44
C VAL A 127 3.88 7.99 14.69
N PHE A 128 2.97 7.42 13.93
CA PHE A 128 3.24 6.25 13.10
C PHE A 128 4.34 6.52 12.05
N ASN A 129 4.22 7.64 11.33
CA ASN A 129 5.19 7.98 10.31
C ASN A 129 6.59 8.22 10.89
N LEU A 130 6.68 8.94 12.00
CA LEU A 130 7.96 9.23 12.67
C LEU A 130 8.63 7.95 13.16
N ALA A 131 7.88 7.05 13.78
CA ALA A 131 8.42 5.77 14.27
C ALA A 131 9.00 4.92 13.12
N TRP A 132 8.30 4.82 12.00
CA TRP A 132 8.77 4.06 10.85
C TRP A 132 9.94 4.73 10.11
N ILE A 133 9.95 6.06 10.00
CA ILE A 133 11.08 6.81 9.43
C ILE A 133 12.33 6.59 10.29
N GLU A 134 12.21 6.71 11.61
CA GLU A 134 13.30 6.48 12.54
C GLU A 134 13.81 5.04 12.45
N HIS A 135 12.90 4.05 12.42
CA HIS A 135 13.26 2.65 12.24
C HIS A 135 14.05 2.43 10.95
N CYS A 136 13.55 2.93 9.82
CA CYS A 136 14.25 2.79 8.54
C CYS A 136 15.61 3.49 8.51
N SER A 137 15.78 4.61 9.24
CA SER A 137 17.04 5.35 9.29
C SER A 137 18.14 4.62 10.07
N ARG A 138 17.75 3.74 11.00
CA ARG A 138 18.67 2.93 11.82
C ARG A 138 19.05 1.60 11.19
N SER A 139 18.39 1.22 10.10
CA SER A 139 18.56 -0.09 9.46
C SER A 139 19.66 -0.07 8.41
N ASP A 140 20.49 -1.12 8.37
CA ASP A 140 21.63 -1.27 7.46
C ASP A 140 21.17 -1.49 6.00
N ASN A 141 20.76 -0.43 5.32
CA ASN A 141 20.46 -0.39 3.88
C ASN A 141 19.37 -1.36 3.35
N THR A 142 18.79 -2.21 4.17
CA THR A 142 17.71 -3.13 3.77
C THR A 142 16.32 -2.52 3.91
N HIS A 143 16.21 -1.43 4.68
CA HIS A 143 14.96 -0.69 4.87
C HIS A 143 15.05 0.69 4.24
N ARG A 144 13.98 1.13 3.61
CA ARG A 144 13.92 2.42 2.92
C ARG A 144 12.61 3.13 3.18
N THR A 145 12.66 4.44 3.13
CA THR A 145 11.45 5.28 3.11
C THR A 145 11.15 5.72 1.69
N LEU A 146 9.87 5.86 1.39
CA LEU A 146 9.36 6.40 0.14
C LEU A 146 8.21 7.34 0.45
N SER A 147 8.27 8.61 0.02
CA SER A 147 7.11 9.48 0.11
C SER A 147 6.20 9.31 -1.10
N TYR A 148 4.89 9.37 -0.85
CA TYR A 148 3.88 9.34 -1.89
C TYR A 148 4.04 10.51 -2.87
N GLU A 149 4.40 11.69 -2.37
CA GLU A 149 4.58 12.90 -3.14
C GLU A 149 5.78 12.77 -4.09
N ALA A 150 6.92 12.26 -3.61
CA ALA A 150 8.10 12.00 -4.44
C ALA A 150 7.81 10.95 -5.51
N LEU A 151 7.10 9.87 -5.14
CA LEU A 151 6.66 8.85 -6.09
C LEU A 151 5.73 9.44 -7.15
N ARG A 152 4.81 10.32 -6.76
CA ARG A 152 3.88 10.98 -7.69
C ARG A 152 4.59 11.95 -8.63
N ALA A 153 5.58 12.69 -8.13
CA ALA A 153 6.34 13.65 -8.93
C ALA A 153 7.17 12.95 -10.02
N ASN A 154 7.73 11.79 -9.73
CA ASN A 154 8.50 11.00 -10.68
C ASN A 154 8.22 9.50 -10.50
N THR A 155 7.05 9.07 -10.96
CA THR A 155 6.55 7.71 -10.75
C THR A 155 7.46 6.62 -11.34
N ALA A 156 8.04 6.88 -12.52
CA ALA A 156 8.86 5.88 -13.18
C ALA A 156 10.21 5.64 -12.45
N ASP A 157 10.82 6.69 -11.91
CA ASP A 157 12.05 6.55 -11.13
C ASP A 157 11.77 5.97 -9.75
N GLY A 158 10.69 6.41 -9.08
CA GLY A 158 10.27 5.85 -7.81
C GLY A 158 9.94 4.36 -7.92
N LEU A 159 9.23 3.95 -8.97
CA LEU A 159 8.93 2.53 -9.21
C LEU A 159 10.20 1.74 -9.54
N SER A 160 11.15 2.33 -10.30
CA SER A 160 12.45 1.69 -10.57
C SER A 160 13.24 1.47 -9.28
N ALA A 161 13.26 2.45 -8.38
CA ALA A 161 13.91 2.33 -7.07
C ALA A 161 13.27 1.24 -6.19
N LEU A 162 11.94 1.17 -6.16
CA LEU A 162 11.21 0.10 -5.48
C LEU A 162 11.59 -1.28 -6.01
N VAL A 163 11.59 -1.44 -7.34
CA VAL A 163 11.98 -2.70 -7.99
C VAL A 163 13.42 -3.07 -7.64
N ALA A 164 14.34 -2.12 -7.67
CA ALA A 164 15.73 -2.36 -7.31
C ALA A 164 15.89 -2.78 -5.84
N THR A 165 15.07 -2.25 -4.94
CA THR A 165 15.07 -2.66 -3.52
C THR A 165 14.61 -4.11 -3.37
N TYR A 166 13.53 -4.51 -4.03
CA TYR A 166 12.97 -5.86 -3.89
C TYR A 166 13.65 -6.91 -4.79
N MET A 167 14.30 -6.48 -5.85
CA MET A 167 14.96 -7.37 -6.82
C MET A 167 16.30 -6.82 -7.31
N PRO A 168 17.30 -6.67 -6.44
CA PRO A 168 18.58 -6.05 -6.81
C PRO A 168 19.31 -6.82 -7.92
N SER A 169 19.17 -8.14 -7.96
CA SER A 169 19.87 -9.00 -8.94
C SER A 169 19.12 -9.18 -10.25
N ARG A 170 17.93 -8.60 -10.43
CA ARG A 170 17.09 -8.79 -11.61
C ARG A 170 16.44 -7.49 -12.06
N PRO A 171 17.19 -6.60 -12.74
CA PRO A 171 16.67 -5.31 -13.15
C PRO A 171 15.53 -5.47 -14.18
N ILE A 172 14.51 -4.63 -14.02
CA ILE A 172 13.41 -4.50 -14.99
C ILE A 172 13.72 -3.32 -15.92
N SER A 173 13.53 -3.53 -17.22
CA SER A 173 13.84 -2.49 -18.22
C SER A 173 12.98 -1.22 -17.99
N ARG A 174 13.58 -0.06 -18.21
CA ARG A 174 12.90 1.25 -18.11
C ARG A 174 11.61 1.28 -18.95
N ARG A 175 11.65 0.73 -20.16
CA ARG A 175 10.47 0.66 -21.04
C ARG A 175 9.31 -0.09 -20.39
N ARG A 176 9.57 -1.19 -19.69
CA ARG A 176 8.55 -1.95 -18.97
C ARG A 176 8.01 -1.15 -17.76
N ILE A 177 8.89 -0.50 -17.02
CA ILE A 177 8.50 0.37 -15.90
C ILE A 177 7.53 1.47 -16.39
N CYS A 178 7.93 2.26 -17.41
CA CYS A 178 7.09 3.32 -17.95
C CYS A 178 5.72 2.80 -18.43
N ARG A 179 5.70 1.67 -19.11
CA ARG A 179 4.44 1.06 -19.56
C ARG A 179 3.50 0.71 -18.39
N GLU A 180 4.01 0.18 -17.29
CA GLU A 180 3.15 -0.17 -16.16
C GLU A 180 2.74 1.08 -15.34
N VAL A 181 3.56 2.11 -15.31
CA VAL A 181 3.17 3.44 -14.78
C VAL A 181 2.01 4.03 -15.57
N ASP A 182 2.10 4.05 -16.91
CA ASP A 182 1.02 4.56 -17.77
C ASP A 182 -0.30 3.80 -17.57
N ARG A 183 -0.20 2.48 -17.35
CA ARG A 183 -1.36 1.62 -17.11
C ARG A 183 -1.96 1.80 -15.71
N ALA A 184 -1.19 2.31 -14.78
CA ALA A 184 -1.59 2.62 -13.41
C ALA A 184 -1.85 4.12 -13.21
N SER A 185 -2.09 4.90 -14.28
CA SER A 185 -2.45 6.31 -14.17
C SER A 185 -3.75 6.48 -13.37
N PHE A 186 -3.90 7.64 -12.73
CA PHE A 186 -5.07 7.92 -11.87
C PHE A 186 -6.39 7.75 -12.64
N GLU A 187 -6.45 8.23 -13.87
CA GLU A 187 -7.64 8.16 -14.73
C GLU A 187 -8.02 6.70 -15.04
N ARG A 188 -7.02 5.88 -15.36
CA ARG A 188 -7.23 4.45 -15.62
C ARG A 188 -7.63 3.69 -14.37
N MET A 189 -7.02 4.00 -13.24
CA MET A 189 -7.41 3.39 -11.96
C MET A 189 -8.84 3.77 -11.58
N GLN A 190 -9.22 5.02 -11.71
CA GLN A 190 -10.59 5.48 -11.45
C GLN A 190 -11.61 4.78 -12.38
N GLN A 191 -11.26 4.61 -13.64
CA GLN A 191 -12.11 3.87 -14.59
C GLN A 191 -12.26 2.40 -14.20
N GLN A 192 -11.17 1.74 -13.78
CA GLN A 192 -11.20 0.36 -13.32
C GLN A 192 -11.99 0.19 -12.01
N GLU A 193 -11.93 1.16 -11.12
CA GLU A 193 -12.74 1.20 -9.89
C GLU A 193 -14.22 1.27 -10.21
N LYS A 194 -14.63 2.17 -11.11
CA LYS A 194 -16.02 2.27 -11.59
C LYS A 194 -16.51 0.98 -12.25
N GLN A 195 -15.62 0.21 -12.86
CA GLN A 195 -15.93 -1.08 -13.48
C GLN A 195 -15.90 -2.25 -12.47
N GLY A 196 -15.67 -1.98 -11.19
CA GLY A 196 -15.62 -3.01 -10.14
C GLY A 196 -14.41 -3.95 -10.21
N VAL A 197 -13.38 -3.60 -10.98
CA VAL A 197 -12.18 -4.45 -11.16
C VAL A 197 -11.45 -4.64 -9.83
N PHE A 198 -11.42 -3.61 -8.97
CA PHE A 198 -10.74 -3.67 -7.67
C PHE A 198 -11.54 -4.46 -6.62
N ALA A 199 -12.86 -4.43 -6.65
CA ALA A 199 -13.71 -5.17 -5.73
C ALA A 199 -13.53 -6.71 -5.84
N ARG A 200 -12.98 -7.19 -6.96
CA ARG A 200 -12.71 -8.61 -7.22
C ARG A 200 -11.27 -9.04 -6.92
N ARG A 201 -10.35 -8.10 -6.74
CA ARG A 201 -8.91 -8.37 -6.58
C ARG A 201 -8.32 -7.95 -5.24
N TYR A 202 -8.93 -7.01 -4.55
CA TYR A 202 -8.45 -6.38 -3.33
C TYR A 202 -9.61 -6.26 -2.31
#